data_8400fb2587f20f995464388e84e5114b
#
_entry.id   8400fb2587f20f995464388e84e5114b
#
_cell.length_a   1.000
_cell.length_b   1.000
_cell.length_c   1.000
_cell.angle_alpha   90.00
_cell.angle_beta   90.00
_cell.angle_gamma   90.00
#
_symmetry.space_group_name_H-M   'P 1'
#
loop_
_entity.id
_entity.type
_entity.pdbx_description
1 polymer ?
#
loop_
_entity_poly.entity_id
_entity_poly.type
_entity_poly.pdbx_seq_one_letter_code
_entity_poly.pdbx_strand_id
1 'polypeptide(L)'
;MKARRLDWPWRGCVAQSGATFNDEAMDYLSLIDRSRTIYKRSDVTPIFAQPAAFAALVEDLVKPYRDERIDIVAGLDAMGFIVGTALALKLGAGFVPVRKGGKLPVAHDRELTTDYSGTVKTLELRTGAFAPGKRVLLADEWIETGAQARAAIALIERAEGVVVGIVAIGFRNNEKTAALWARYRCHGVWPEQV
;
A
#
# COMPACT_ATOMS: atom_id res chain seq x y z
N MET A 1 0.55 -27.88 -23.67
CA MET A 1 1.12 -28.10 -22.33
C MET A 1 0.05 -27.68 -21.29
N LYS A 2 -0.48 -28.63 -20.52
CA LYS A 2 -1.47 -28.36 -19.48
C LYS A 2 -0.74 -27.72 -18.30
N ALA A 3 -1.13 -26.50 -17.91
CA ALA A 3 -0.64 -25.85 -16.72
C ALA A 3 -0.96 -26.72 -15.49
N ARG A 4 0.07 -27.19 -14.77
CA ARG A 4 -0.10 -27.84 -13.47
C ARG A 4 -0.62 -26.78 -12.50
N ARG A 5 -1.81 -26.97 -11.93
CA ARG A 5 -2.22 -26.25 -10.72
C ARG A 5 -1.23 -26.66 -9.62
N LEU A 6 -0.48 -25.69 -9.14
CA LEU A 6 0.30 -25.87 -7.92
C LEU A 6 -0.70 -25.95 -6.76
N ASP A 7 -0.89 -27.15 -6.22
CA ASP A 7 -1.63 -27.34 -4.98
C ASP A 7 -0.76 -26.76 -3.84
N TRP A 8 -1.10 -25.55 -3.43
CA TRP A 8 -0.40 -24.84 -2.37
C TRP A 8 -0.78 -25.45 -1.02
N PRO A 9 0.19 -25.87 -0.17
CA PRO A 9 -0.07 -26.66 1.05
C PRO A 9 -0.80 -25.89 2.17
N TRP A 10 -1.09 -24.60 2.00
CA TRP A 10 -1.70 -23.76 3.04
C TRP A 10 -3.24 -23.75 3.04
N ARG A 11 -3.93 -24.54 2.22
CA ARG A 11 -5.40 -24.64 2.24
C ARG A 11 -5.98 -25.16 3.57
N GLY A 12 -5.15 -25.73 4.45
CA GLY A 12 -5.56 -26.28 5.74
C GLY A 12 -5.33 -25.39 6.96
N CYS A 13 -4.59 -24.29 6.84
CA CYS A 13 -4.22 -23.45 8.01
C CYS A 13 -5.22 -22.35 8.38
N VAL A 14 -6.25 -22.09 7.58
CA VAL A 14 -7.21 -20.99 7.82
C VAL A 14 -8.49 -21.46 8.54
N ALA A 15 -8.64 -22.77 8.80
CA ALA A 15 -9.91 -23.36 9.24
C ALA A 15 -9.95 -23.82 10.71
N GLN A 16 -9.12 -23.29 11.62
CA GLN A 16 -9.15 -23.71 13.04
C GLN A 16 -9.29 -22.59 14.08
N SER A 17 -9.68 -21.39 13.72
CA SER A 17 -10.24 -20.47 14.71
C SER A 17 -11.73 -20.32 14.43
N GLY A 18 -12.57 -21.00 15.21
CA GLY A 18 -14.01 -20.75 15.32
C GLY A 18 -14.29 -19.43 16.03
N ALA A 19 -13.60 -18.37 15.64
CA ALA A 19 -13.92 -17.01 16.02
C ALA A 19 -15.11 -16.60 15.14
N THR A 20 -16.31 -16.68 15.68
CA THR A 20 -17.45 -15.92 15.20
C THR A 20 -17.04 -14.46 15.25
N PHE A 21 -16.74 -13.89 14.09
CA PHE A 21 -16.60 -12.43 13.97
C PHE A 21 -17.96 -11.85 14.35
N ASN A 22 -18.04 -11.22 15.52
CA ASN A 22 -19.17 -10.38 15.84
C ASN A 22 -19.27 -9.30 14.75
N ASP A 23 -20.47 -9.13 14.24
CA ASP A 23 -20.79 -8.16 13.16
C ASP A 23 -20.73 -6.69 13.64
N GLU A 24 -20.25 -6.42 14.83
CA GLU A 24 -19.89 -5.09 15.28
C GLU A 24 -18.59 -4.68 14.60
N ALA A 25 -18.67 -3.68 13.72
CA ALA A 25 -17.52 -3.13 13.01
C ALA A 25 -16.42 -2.77 14.01
N MET A 26 -15.32 -3.52 14.00
CA MET A 26 -14.20 -3.30 14.90
C MET A 26 -13.62 -1.89 14.66
N ASP A 27 -13.62 -1.05 15.68
CA ASP A 27 -12.94 0.26 15.62
C ASP A 27 -11.42 0.09 15.76
N TYR A 28 -10.81 -0.47 14.71
CA TYR A 28 -9.36 -0.66 14.64
C TYR A 28 -8.60 0.67 14.57
N LEU A 29 -9.26 1.77 14.17
CA LEU A 29 -8.63 3.08 14.11
C LEU A 29 -8.34 3.65 15.51
N SER A 30 -9.06 3.20 16.54
CA SER A 30 -8.78 3.57 17.93
C SER A 30 -7.45 3.01 18.44
N LEU A 31 -6.92 1.97 17.79
CA LEU A 31 -5.63 1.34 18.14
C LEU A 31 -4.42 2.16 17.66
N ILE A 32 -4.62 3.16 16.81
CA ILE A 32 -3.51 3.99 16.31
C ILE A 32 -2.93 4.80 17.47
N ASP A 33 -1.64 4.59 17.74
CA ASP A 33 -0.94 5.37 18.77
C ASP A 33 -0.72 6.82 18.28
N ARG A 34 -1.36 7.76 18.97
CA ARG A 34 -1.31 9.20 18.69
C ARG A 34 -0.34 9.96 19.58
N SER A 35 0.49 9.27 20.36
CA SER A 35 1.40 9.92 21.33
C SER A 35 2.37 10.90 20.65
N ARG A 36 2.78 10.63 19.40
CA ARG A 36 3.60 11.53 18.55
C ARG A 36 4.86 12.05 19.24
N THR A 37 5.45 11.25 20.11
CA THR A 37 6.48 11.70 21.06
C THR A 37 7.78 12.17 20.39
N ILE A 38 8.23 11.51 19.31
CA ILE A 38 9.56 11.80 18.71
C ILE A 38 9.43 12.44 17.32
N TYR A 39 8.66 11.84 16.41
CA TYR A 39 8.59 12.27 15.01
C TYR A 39 7.27 12.95 14.63
N LYS A 40 6.44 13.29 15.60
CA LYS A 40 5.09 13.88 15.40
C LYS A 40 4.21 13.03 14.46
N ARG A 41 4.45 11.72 14.39
CA ARG A 41 3.69 10.75 13.58
C ARG A 41 2.95 9.79 14.48
N SER A 42 1.78 9.36 14.01
CA SER A 42 1.02 8.29 14.65
C SER A 42 1.61 6.94 14.26
N ASP A 43 1.61 5.97 15.18
CA ASP A 43 2.08 4.62 14.94
C ASP A 43 0.91 3.67 14.71
N VAL A 44 0.97 2.92 13.63
CA VAL A 44 -0.05 1.93 13.22
C VAL A 44 0.30 0.49 13.60
N THR A 45 1.47 0.28 14.21
CA THR A 45 1.94 -1.04 14.67
C THR A 45 0.90 -1.80 15.50
N PRO A 46 0.14 -1.15 16.42
CA PRO A 46 -0.88 -1.85 17.19
C PRO A 46 -1.99 -2.48 16.35
N ILE A 47 -2.32 -1.93 15.17
CA ILE A 47 -3.28 -2.54 14.24
C ILE A 47 -2.67 -3.82 13.65
N PHE A 48 -1.43 -3.77 13.19
CA PHE A 48 -0.77 -4.92 12.57
C PHE A 48 -0.53 -6.07 13.55
N ALA A 49 -0.34 -5.75 14.84
CA ALA A 49 -0.13 -6.73 15.90
C ALA A 49 -1.41 -7.52 16.27
N GLN A 50 -2.58 -7.04 15.86
CA GLN A 50 -3.87 -7.68 16.17
C GLN A 50 -4.50 -8.26 14.91
N PRO A 51 -4.60 -9.59 14.76
CA PRO A 51 -5.07 -10.22 13.53
C PRO A 51 -6.43 -9.72 13.04
N ALA A 52 -7.40 -9.55 13.93
CA ALA A 52 -8.73 -9.06 13.59
C ALA A 52 -8.71 -7.59 13.10
N ALA A 53 -7.95 -6.73 13.79
CA ALA A 53 -7.79 -5.32 13.41
C ALA A 53 -7.09 -5.18 12.06
N PHE A 54 -6.04 -5.97 11.82
CA PHE A 54 -5.34 -5.96 10.55
C PHE A 54 -6.22 -6.48 9.41
N ALA A 55 -7.01 -7.53 9.65
CA ALA A 55 -7.95 -8.03 8.66
C ALA A 55 -9.02 -6.97 8.32
N ALA A 56 -9.61 -6.29 9.33
CA ALA A 56 -10.59 -5.23 9.12
C ALA A 56 -10.00 -4.05 8.33
N LEU A 57 -8.78 -3.61 8.67
CA LEU A 57 -8.06 -2.59 7.91
C LEU A 57 -7.92 -2.98 6.44
N VAL A 58 -7.48 -4.22 6.15
CA VAL A 58 -7.30 -4.70 4.77
C VAL A 58 -8.63 -4.72 4.02
N GLU A 59 -9.72 -5.15 4.66
CA GLU A 59 -11.07 -5.15 4.05
C GLU A 59 -11.51 -3.74 3.65
N ASP A 60 -11.30 -2.76 4.53
CA ASP A 60 -11.68 -1.37 4.24
C ASP A 60 -10.80 -0.75 3.15
N LEU A 61 -9.49 -1.02 3.16
CA LEU A 61 -8.57 -0.50 2.14
C LEU A 61 -8.84 -1.08 0.74
N VAL A 62 -9.27 -2.35 0.62
CA VAL A 62 -9.59 -2.95 -0.68
C VAL A 62 -10.99 -2.60 -1.17
N LYS A 63 -11.89 -2.14 -0.31
CA LYS A 63 -13.31 -1.93 -0.62
C LYS A 63 -13.56 -1.14 -1.91
N PRO A 64 -12.86 -0.03 -2.21
CA PRO A 64 -13.07 0.71 -3.45
C PRO A 64 -12.54 -0.02 -4.70
N TYR A 65 -11.73 -1.05 -4.53
CA TYR A 65 -11.00 -1.74 -5.61
C TYR A 65 -11.45 -3.18 -5.83
N ARG A 66 -12.47 -3.67 -5.13
CA ARG A 66 -12.92 -5.07 -5.21
C ARG A 66 -13.32 -5.51 -6.62
N ASP A 67 -13.96 -4.61 -7.36
CA ASP A 67 -14.45 -4.87 -8.72
C ASP A 67 -13.45 -4.39 -9.79
N GLU A 68 -12.28 -3.89 -9.37
CA GLU A 68 -11.22 -3.46 -10.26
C GLU A 68 -10.25 -4.61 -10.53
N ARG A 69 -9.85 -4.73 -11.78
CA ARG A 69 -8.71 -5.59 -12.10
C ARG A 69 -7.43 -4.94 -11.62
N ILE A 70 -6.80 -5.50 -10.60
CA ILE A 70 -5.47 -5.12 -10.12
C ILE A 70 -4.51 -6.27 -10.45
N ASP A 71 -3.48 -6.00 -11.23
CA ASP A 71 -2.44 -7.01 -11.56
C ASP A 71 -1.30 -6.98 -10.53
N ILE A 72 -0.97 -5.79 -10.02
CA ILE A 72 0.17 -5.53 -9.12
C ILE A 72 -0.24 -4.55 -8.03
N VAL A 73 0.20 -4.79 -6.81
CA VAL A 73 0.25 -3.78 -5.76
C VAL A 73 1.70 -3.32 -5.59
N ALA A 74 1.96 -2.02 -5.73
CA ALA A 74 3.26 -1.41 -5.49
C ALA A 74 3.28 -0.77 -4.11
N GLY A 75 4.13 -1.28 -3.20
CA GLY A 75 4.24 -0.76 -1.83
C GLY A 75 5.44 0.17 -1.66
N LEU A 76 5.26 1.30 -0.96
CA LEU A 76 6.34 2.23 -0.63
C LEU A 76 7.14 1.77 0.60
N ASP A 77 8.46 1.92 0.57
CA ASP A 77 9.37 1.59 1.68
C ASP A 77 9.15 2.55 2.89
N ALA A 78 8.86 2.06 4.12
CA ALA A 78 8.90 0.66 4.55
C ALA A 78 7.50 0.09 4.87
N MET A 79 6.64 0.83 5.55
CA MET A 79 5.34 0.34 6.07
C MET A 79 4.35 0.04 4.95
N GLY A 80 4.45 0.73 3.81
CA GLY A 80 3.70 0.40 2.61
C GLY A 80 3.94 -1.03 2.10
N PHE A 81 5.04 -1.69 2.51
CA PHE A 81 5.26 -3.11 2.20
C PHE A 81 4.31 -4.01 2.98
N ILE A 82 4.08 -3.71 4.26
CA ILE A 82 3.17 -4.50 5.10
C ILE A 82 1.75 -4.38 4.55
N VAL A 83 1.29 -3.15 4.37
CA VAL A 83 -0.04 -2.85 3.82
C VAL A 83 -0.18 -3.44 2.42
N GLY A 84 0.77 -3.12 1.52
CA GLY A 84 0.71 -3.54 0.12
C GLY A 84 0.75 -5.05 -0.07
N THR A 85 1.53 -5.79 0.73
CA THR A 85 1.56 -7.26 0.68
C THR A 85 0.21 -7.85 1.08
N ALA A 86 -0.40 -7.34 2.15
CA ALA A 86 -1.71 -7.80 2.60
C ALA A 86 -2.80 -7.52 1.54
N LEU A 87 -2.79 -6.32 0.93
CA LEU A 87 -3.69 -5.97 -0.16
C LEU A 87 -3.49 -6.84 -1.40
N ALA A 88 -2.23 -7.12 -1.79
CA ALA A 88 -1.92 -7.98 -2.93
C ALA A 88 -2.49 -9.39 -2.75
N LEU A 89 -2.28 -9.99 -1.57
CA LEU A 89 -2.85 -11.29 -1.23
C LEU A 89 -4.38 -11.28 -1.27
N LYS A 90 -5.00 -10.23 -0.71
CA LYS A 90 -6.46 -10.10 -0.67
C LYS A 90 -7.08 -9.93 -2.06
N LEU A 91 -6.40 -9.19 -2.95
CA LEU A 91 -6.85 -8.92 -4.33
C LEU A 91 -6.43 -10.02 -5.32
N GLY A 92 -5.63 -11.00 -4.91
CA GLY A 92 -5.06 -12.00 -5.82
C GLY A 92 -4.06 -11.41 -6.82
N ALA A 93 -3.41 -10.29 -6.47
CA ALA A 93 -2.45 -9.56 -7.27
C ALA A 93 -0.99 -9.90 -6.88
N GLY A 94 -0.03 -9.56 -7.76
CA GLY A 94 1.38 -9.58 -7.41
C GLY A 94 1.76 -8.40 -6.52
N PHE A 95 2.90 -8.50 -5.81
CA PHE A 95 3.46 -7.38 -5.03
C PHE A 95 4.83 -6.96 -5.57
N VAL A 96 5.05 -5.64 -5.69
CA VAL A 96 6.34 -5.06 -6.08
C VAL A 96 6.75 -3.96 -5.10
N PRO A 97 7.95 -4.02 -4.52
CA PRO A 97 8.43 -2.98 -3.63
C PRO A 97 8.99 -1.78 -4.41
N VAL A 98 8.59 -0.57 -4.04
CA VAL A 98 9.26 0.67 -4.41
C VAL A 98 10.18 1.05 -3.25
N ARG A 99 11.50 0.91 -3.45
CA ARG A 99 12.51 1.00 -2.39
C ARG A 99 13.08 2.40 -2.24
N LYS A 100 13.43 2.78 -1.02
CA LYS A 100 14.33 3.93 -0.80
C LYS A 100 15.72 3.63 -1.37
N GLY A 101 16.38 4.65 -1.89
CA GLY A 101 17.62 4.53 -2.65
C GLY A 101 18.73 3.72 -1.99
N GLY A 102 19.50 3.02 -2.83
CA GLY A 102 20.63 2.19 -2.41
C GLY A 102 20.27 0.83 -1.83
N LYS A 103 19.03 0.38 -1.98
CA LYS A 103 18.57 -0.88 -1.39
C LYS A 103 18.25 -1.98 -2.40
N LEU A 104 18.23 -1.67 -3.68
CA LEU A 104 18.03 -2.68 -4.72
C LEU A 104 19.37 -3.18 -5.24
N PRO A 105 19.69 -4.51 -5.10
CA PRO A 105 20.96 -5.08 -5.55
C PRO A 105 20.96 -5.44 -7.04
N VAL A 106 20.00 -4.98 -7.81
CA VAL A 106 19.78 -5.32 -9.23
C VAL A 106 19.57 -4.06 -10.05
N ALA A 107 19.55 -4.16 -11.39
CA ALA A 107 19.21 -3.05 -12.28
C ALA A 107 17.85 -2.44 -11.91
N HIS A 108 17.79 -1.13 -11.78
CA HIS A 108 16.62 -0.40 -11.34
C HIS A 108 16.58 1.03 -11.92
N ASP A 109 15.37 1.55 -12.03
CA ASP A 109 15.10 2.94 -12.32
C ASP A 109 15.01 3.75 -11.04
N ARG A 110 15.34 5.05 -11.13
CA ARG A 110 15.36 5.98 -9.98
C ARG A 110 14.48 7.19 -10.23
N GLU A 111 13.91 7.71 -9.14
CA GLU A 111 13.20 8.98 -9.14
C GLU A 111 13.53 9.74 -7.86
N LEU A 112 13.75 11.05 -8.00
CA LEU A 112 13.99 11.91 -6.84
C LEU A 112 12.67 12.29 -6.18
N THR A 113 12.69 12.36 -4.85
CA THR A 113 11.57 12.81 -4.04
C THR A 113 12.09 13.64 -2.87
N THR A 114 11.24 14.51 -2.36
CA THR A 114 11.53 15.25 -1.12
C THR A 114 10.64 14.69 -0.01
N ASP A 115 11.22 14.25 1.08
CA ASP A 115 10.44 13.76 2.20
C ASP A 115 9.81 14.94 2.99
N TYR A 116 9.01 14.59 4.02
CA TYR A 116 8.32 15.56 4.87
C TYR A 116 9.28 16.51 5.63
N SER A 117 10.56 16.13 5.80
CA SER A 117 11.58 16.96 6.44
C SER A 117 12.29 17.94 5.46
N GLY A 118 11.93 17.90 4.17
CA GLY A 118 12.60 18.65 3.11
C GLY A 118 13.85 17.97 2.56
N THR A 119 14.20 16.77 3.05
CA THR A 119 15.38 16.05 2.59
C THR A 119 15.11 15.38 1.25
N VAL A 120 16.01 15.63 0.29
CA VAL A 120 15.95 14.93 -1.02
C VAL A 120 16.38 13.48 -0.83
N LYS A 121 15.55 12.59 -1.33
CA LYS A 121 15.74 11.13 -1.32
C LYS A 121 15.49 10.57 -2.70
N THR A 122 15.90 9.33 -2.89
CA THR A 122 15.65 8.58 -4.12
C THR A 122 14.70 7.44 -3.83
N LEU A 123 13.75 7.19 -4.72
CA LEU A 123 13.00 5.95 -4.81
C LEU A 123 13.54 5.12 -5.98
N GLU A 124 13.47 3.81 -5.84
CA GLU A 124 13.99 2.84 -6.79
C GLU A 124 12.92 1.78 -7.09
N LEU A 125 12.78 1.46 -8.37
CA LEU A 125 11.95 0.36 -8.86
C LEU A 125 12.82 -0.57 -9.72
N ARG A 126 12.77 -1.87 -9.48
CA ARG A 126 13.49 -2.86 -10.28
C ARG A 126 13.09 -2.74 -11.76
N THR A 127 14.08 -2.68 -12.66
CA THR A 127 13.83 -2.73 -14.11
C THR A 127 13.16 -4.06 -14.47
N GLY A 128 12.07 -4.00 -15.23
CA GLY A 128 11.28 -5.18 -15.58
C GLY A 128 10.56 -5.83 -14.38
N ALA A 129 10.20 -5.07 -13.35
CA ALA A 129 9.47 -5.55 -12.18
C ALA A 129 8.11 -6.18 -12.55
N PHE A 130 7.52 -5.74 -13.64
CA PHE A 130 6.27 -6.25 -14.24
C PHE A 130 6.24 -6.00 -15.75
N ALA A 131 5.35 -6.69 -16.44
CA ALA A 131 5.17 -6.49 -17.89
C ALA A 131 4.43 -5.18 -18.18
N PRO A 132 4.66 -4.54 -19.36
CA PRO A 132 3.92 -3.36 -19.80
C PRO A 132 2.40 -3.54 -19.73
N GLY A 133 1.70 -2.43 -19.47
CA GLY A 133 0.23 -2.38 -19.38
C GLY A 133 -0.37 -3.02 -18.11
N LYS A 134 0.45 -3.46 -17.16
CA LYS A 134 -0.05 -3.97 -15.87
C LYS A 134 -0.76 -2.87 -15.08
N ARG A 135 -1.91 -3.21 -14.51
CA ARG A 135 -2.73 -2.33 -13.68
C ARG A 135 -2.20 -2.35 -12.26
N VAL A 136 -1.71 -1.21 -11.78
CA VAL A 136 -0.97 -1.07 -10.54
C VAL A 136 -1.77 -0.26 -9.52
N LEU A 137 -1.95 -0.80 -8.32
CA LEU A 137 -2.43 -0.10 -7.13
C LEU A 137 -1.23 0.31 -6.28
N LEU A 138 -1.05 1.61 -6.04
CA LEU A 138 0.01 2.12 -5.16
C LEU A 138 -0.46 2.11 -3.70
N ALA A 139 0.36 1.58 -2.79
CA ALA A 139 0.03 1.44 -1.38
C ALA A 139 1.10 2.03 -0.45
N ASP A 140 0.66 2.74 0.60
CA ASP A 140 1.52 3.27 1.67
C ASP A 140 0.78 3.25 3.01
N GLU A 141 1.46 3.62 4.11
CA GLU A 141 0.77 3.87 5.39
C GLU A 141 0.28 5.32 5.51
N TRP A 142 1.12 6.31 5.15
CA TRP A 142 0.81 7.73 5.26
C TRP A 142 1.16 8.52 4.01
N ILE A 143 0.20 9.23 3.43
CA ILE A 143 0.40 10.16 2.33
C ILE A 143 -0.02 11.58 2.78
N GLU A 144 0.98 12.38 3.17
CA GLU A 144 0.77 13.75 3.67
C GLU A 144 0.97 14.81 2.59
N THR A 145 2.13 14.76 1.89
CA THR A 145 2.49 15.71 0.82
C THR A 145 2.33 15.11 -0.57
N GLY A 146 2.20 13.80 -0.67
CA GLY A 146 2.15 13.08 -1.92
C GLY A 146 3.47 13.02 -2.71
N ALA A 147 4.57 13.58 -2.19
CA ALA A 147 5.83 13.64 -2.94
C ALA A 147 6.37 12.25 -3.28
N GLN A 148 6.40 11.32 -2.31
CA GLN A 148 6.83 9.94 -2.55
C GLN A 148 5.86 9.20 -3.48
N ALA A 149 4.56 9.42 -3.32
CA ALA A 149 3.55 8.83 -4.21
C ALA A 149 3.75 9.28 -5.66
N ARG A 150 4.01 10.59 -5.91
CA ARG A 150 4.30 11.09 -7.27
C ARG A 150 5.57 10.47 -7.86
N ALA A 151 6.63 10.34 -7.08
CA ALA A 151 7.87 9.71 -7.53
C ALA A 151 7.67 8.22 -7.86
N ALA A 152 6.90 7.50 -7.03
CA ALA A 152 6.56 6.11 -7.31
C ALA A 152 5.69 5.97 -8.56
N ILE A 153 4.73 6.86 -8.77
CA ILE A 153 3.91 6.91 -9.99
C ILE A 153 4.79 7.10 -11.23
N ALA A 154 5.74 8.04 -11.18
CA ALA A 154 6.66 8.27 -12.28
C ALA A 154 7.49 7.04 -12.62
N LEU A 155 7.95 6.29 -11.61
CA LEU A 155 8.66 5.02 -11.80
C LEU A 155 7.75 3.95 -12.42
N ILE A 156 6.53 3.82 -11.94
CA ILE A 156 5.55 2.84 -12.44
C ILE A 156 5.18 3.15 -13.90
N GLU A 157 4.89 4.42 -14.22
CA GLU A 157 4.53 4.85 -15.57
C GLU A 157 5.72 4.72 -16.53
N ARG A 158 6.96 4.98 -16.09
CA ARG A 158 8.18 4.74 -16.88
C ARG A 158 8.39 3.26 -17.17
N ALA A 159 8.01 2.39 -16.26
CA ALA A 159 7.99 0.94 -16.47
C ALA A 159 6.75 0.45 -17.24
N GLU A 160 6.03 1.38 -17.89
CA GLU A 160 4.82 1.13 -18.69
C GLU A 160 3.66 0.50 -17.89
N GLY A 161 3.63 0.70 -16.56
CA GLY A 161 2.50 0.34 -15.72
C GLY A 161 1.38 1.39 -15.78
N VAL A 162 0.15 0.96 -15.52
CA VAL A 162 -1.02 1.84 -15.45
C VAL A 162 -1.44 1.97 -14.00
N VAL A 163 -1.22 3.14 -13.40
CA VAL A 163 -1.68 3.41 -12.02
C VAL A 163 -3.19 3.58 -12.00
N VAL A 164 -3.90 2.66 -11.35
CA VAL A 164 -5.38 2.64 -11.29
C VAL A 164 -5.92 3.23 -10.00
N GLY A 165 -5.10 3.33 -8.97
CA GLY A 165 -5.49 3.93 -7.71
C GLY A 165 -4.32 4.06 -6.74
N ILE A 166 -4.59 4.77 -5.65
CA ILE A 166 -3.64 5.01 -4.57
C ILE A 166 -4.38 4.79 -3.25
N VAL A 167 -3.80 3.97 -2.38
CA VAL A 167 -4.42 3.63 -1.11
C VAL A 167 -3.43 3.79 0.03
N ALA A 168 -3.89 4.34 1.15
CA ALA A 168 -3.10 4.43 2.38
C ALA A 168 -3.99 4.35 3.62
N ILE A 169 -3.42 4.08 4.78
CA ILE A 169 -4.16 4.17 6.05
C ILE A 169 -4.58 5.62 6.25
N GLY A 170 -3.63 6.57 6.18
CA GLY A 170 -3.92 7.99 6.18
C GLY A 170 -3.53 8.66 4.87
N PHE A 171 -4.50 9.22 4.18
CA PHE A 171 -4.29 9.94 2.93
C PHE A 171 -4.94 11.31 3.00
N ARG A 172 -4.12 12.34 3.24
CA ARG A 172 -4.62 13.70 3.34
C ARG A 172 -5.06 14.23 1.99
N ASN A 173 -6.27 14.80 1.93
CA ASN A 173 -6.72 15.60 0.81
C ASN A 173 -6.44 17.08 1.13
N ASN A 174 -5.36 17.63 0.59
CA ASN A 174 -4.91 18.99 0.79
C ASN A 174 -4.34 19.56 -0.51
N GLU A 175 -3.93 20.82 -0.51
CA GLU A 175 -3.39 21.47 -1.71
C GLU A 175 -2.24 20.69 -2.36
N LYS A 176 -1.37 20.04 -1.56
CA LYS A 176 -0.21 19.28 -2.06
C LYS A 176 -0.60 17.95 -2.70
N THR A 177 -1.73 17.37 -2.32
CA THR A 177 -2.22 16.08 -2.81
C THR A 177 -3.40 16.22 -3.76
N ALA A 178 -3.98 17.41 -3.91
CA ALA A 178 -5.16 17.66 -4.73
C ALA A 178 -5.04 17.10 -6.17
N ALA A 179 -3.87 17.22 -6.80
CA ALA A 179 -3.63 16.67 -8.13
C ALA A 179 -3.68 15.14 -8.17
N LEU A 180 -3.31 14.45 -7.08
CA LEU A 180 -3.44 12.99 -6.98
C LEU A 180 -4.91 12.60 -6.87
N TRP A 181 -5.67 13.28 -6.01
CA TRP A 181 -7.11 13.06 -5.85
C TRP A 181 -7.92 13.36 -7.12
N ALA A 182 -7.49 14.34 -7.91
CA ALA A 182 -8.14 14.66 -9.19
C ALA A 182 -7.85 13.64 -10.30
N ARG A 183 -6.66 12.99 -10.27
CA ARG A 183 -6.22 12.10 -11.36
C ARG A 183 -6.46 10.63 -11.09
N TYR A 184 -6.41 10.20 -9.84
CA TYR A 184 -6.46 8.79 -9.46
C TYR A 184 -7.61 8.51 -8.50
N ARG A 185 -8.08 7.26 -8.46
CA ARG A 185 -8.95 6.80 -7.38
C ARG A 185 -8.11 6.71 -6.11
N CYS A 186 -8.20 7.71 -5.26
CA CYS A 186 -7.53 7.76 -3.98
C CYS A 186 -8.44 7.25 -2.85
N HIS A 187 -7.87 6.52 -1.89
CA HIS A 187 -8.61 6.05 -0.73
C HIS A 187 -7.73 6.04 0.52
N GLY A 188 -8.29 6.51 1.62
CA GLY A 188 -7.70 6.45 2.95
C GLY A 188 -8.79 6.15 3.97
N VAL A 189 -8.48 5.36 4.99
CA VAL A 189 -9.43 4.95 6.03
C VAL A 189 -9.36 5.82 7.28
N TRP A 190 -8.26 6.53 7.46
CA TRP A 190 -8.11 7.47 8.56
C TRP A 190 -8.79 8.80 8.20
N PRO A 191 -9.83 9.22 8.95
CA PRO A 191 -10.45 10.50 8.72
C PRO A 191 -9.46 11.63 8.97
N GLU A 192 -9.48 12.64 8.11
CA GLU A 192 -8.66 13.83 8.29
C GLU A 192 -8.93 14.44 9.67
N GLN A 193 -7.88 14.47 10.50
CA GLN A 193 -7.91 15.33 11.67
C GLN A 193 -7.45 16.71 11.21
N VAL A 194 -8.39 17.66 11.27
CA VAL A 194 -8.19 19.10 11.13
C VAL A 194 -7.15 19.59 12.15
#